data_b7f4b3c8db51ab477af11da3975fabd9
#
_entry.id   b7f4b3c8db51ab477af11da3975fabd9
#
_cell.length_a   1.000
_cell.length_b   1.000
_cell.length_c   1.000
_cell.angle_alpha   90.00
_cell.angle_beta   90.00
_cell.angle_gamma   90.00
#
_symmetry.space_group_name_H-M   'P 1'
#
loop_
_entity.id
_entity.type
_entity.pdbx_description
1 polymer ?
#
loop_
_entity_poly.entity_id
_entity_poly.type
_entity_poly.pdbx_seq_one_letter_code
_entity_poly.pdbx_strand_id
1 'polypeptide(L)'
;MTLPTEMNAWVAKMGHREPFRSRVPVPDVAPDGLLVKIEAMGVCHSDCSLLKLDEPIYHMKREYILGHEGAGKVVKIGSDVNPNLFSLGDRVAIHLIPGCNKSDCLECSRGLHVLRKADESGNYGLGRDGMFAEYVACQARAAVKVPDSVEIPAAAVAPDAVLTAYQAVKYTGAVQPDHTIVIFGLGGVGLNGVQTALHLGVKRILVVDKRQHSLDEAVALGIPKENCFCTGEGSNVKKIEEFVAENNIQVDVAVDFVGHADTILAAQMLVRPAGLIVQVGLLAQHAPLIPGYLVMHAKTIKGNYNGSLESFAEVMELMGQGVLKPKLETGSIEDLPKVLKDLDDGKVRTRMVLLPDWKE
;
A
#
# COMPACT_ATOMS: atom_id res chain seq x y z
N MET A 1 -3.93 27.71 18.45
CA MET A 1 -5.36 27.39 18.20
C MET A 1 -5.80 26.39 19.25
N THR A 2 -6.99 26.59 19.81
CA THR A 2 -7.59 25.60 20.72
C THR A 2 -8.10 24.43 19.87
N LEU A 3 -7.70 23.22 20.20
CA LEU A 3 -8.19 22.02 19.52
C LEU A 3 -9.66 21.78 19.88
N PRO A 4 -10.50 21.29 18.97
CA PRO A 4 -11.87 20.90 19.30
C PRO A 4 -11.86 19.67 20.23
N THR A 5 -12.95 19.48 20.95
CA THR A 5 -13.12 18.30 21.84
C THR A 5 -13.60 17.07 21.07
N GLU A 6 -14.29 17.28 19.95
CA GLU A 6 -14.81 16.24 19.07
C GLU A 6 -14.45 16.52 17.63
N MET A 7 -14.42 15.46 16.83
CA MET A 7 -14.09 15.48 15.40
C MET A 7 -15.03 14.60 14.59
N ASN A 8 -15.12 14.86 13.29
CA ASN A 8 -15.76 13.97 12.34
C ASN A 8 -14.85 12.79 12.03
N ALA A 9 -15.46 11.61 11.87
CA ALA A 9 -14.77 10.38 11.47
C ALA A 9 -15.71 9.42 10.73
N TRP A 10 -15.12 8.59 9.86
CA TRP A 10 -15.79 7.42 9.28
C TRP A 10 -15.38 6.17 10.04
N VAL A 11 -16.35 5.50 10.63
CA VAL A 11 -16.17 4.36 11.54
C VAL A 11 -16.57 3.07 10.84
N ALA A 12 -15.70 2.07 10.91
CA ALA A 12 -16.02 0.69 10.56
C ALA A 12 -16.49 -0.07 11.79
N LYS A 13 -17.48 -0.95 11.60
CA LYS A 13 -17.99 -1.84 12.64
C LYS A 13 -18.15 -3.25 12.08
N MET A 14 -17.60 -4.24 12.77
CA MET A 14 -17.68 -5.63 12.37
C MET A 14 -19.12 -6.07 12.14
N GLY A 15 -19.36 -6.79 11.04
CA GLY A 15 -20.71 -7.17 10.60
C GLY A 15 -21.48 -6.09 9.83
N HIS A 16 -20.95 -4.87 9.73
CA HIS A 16 -21.51 -3.80 8.91
C HIS A 16 -20.71 -3.66 7.61
N ARG A 17 -21.39 -3.72 6.48
CA ARG A 17 -20.75 -3.70 5.14
C ARG A 17 -20.42 -2.29 4.63
N GLU A 18 -20.87 -1.26 5.33
CA GLU A 18 -20.61 0.14 5.01
C GLU A 18 -20.09 0.88 6.24
N PRO A 19 -19.15 1.83 6.07
CA PRO A 19 -18.75 2.70 7.16
C PRO A 19 -19.87 3.69 7.46
N PHE A 20 -19.92 4.21 8.68
CA PHE A 20 -20.84 5.25 9.06
C PHE A 20 -20.10 6.48 9.61
N ARG A 21 -20.62 7.65 9.30
CA ARG A 21 -20.11 8.92 9.84
C ARG A 21 -20.47 9.05 11.31
N SER A 22 -19.52 9.48 12.13
CA SER A 22 -19.73 9.71 13.57
C SER A 22 -18.96 10.93 14.06
N ARG A 23 -19.46 11.54 15.14
CA ARG A 23 -18.71 12.49 15.97
C ARG A 23 -18.03 11.68 17.07
N VAL A 24 -16.72 11.80 17.15
CA VAL A 24 -15.89 11.08 18.13
C VAL A 24 -14.97 12.06 18.86
N PRO A 25 -14.52 11.77 20.08
CA PRO A 25 -13.53 12.59 20.76
C PRO A 25 -12.24 12.74 19.94
N VAL A 26 -11.64 13.94 19.94
CA VAL A 26 -10.27 14.11 19.43
C VAL A 26 -9.33 13.32 20.34
N PRO A 27 -8.47 12.44 19.78
CA PRO A 27 -7.67 11.56 20.61
C PRO A 27 -6.59 12.31 21.40
N ASP A 28 -6.32 11.84 22.60
CA ASP A 28 -5.18 12.30 23.39
C ASP A 28 -3.85 11.86 22.77
N VAL A 29 -2.83 12.67 22.96
CA VAL A 29 -1.49 12.39 22.47
C VAL A 29 -0.68 11.70 23.55
N ALA A 30 -0.18 10.51 23.25
CA ALA A 30 0.78 9.82 24.12
C ALA A 30 2.08 10.62 24.26
N PRO A 31 2.85 10.43 25.34
CA PRO A 31 4.12 11.15 25.55
C PRO A 31 5.08 11.03 24.35
N ASP A 32 5.14 9.88 23.69
CA ASP A 32 5.96 9.59 22.50
C ASP A 32 5.25 9.81 21.17
N GLY A 33 4.08 10.49 21.18
CA GLY A 33 3.17 10.62 20.04
C GLY A 33 3.08 12.01 19.44
N LEU A 34 2.37 12.08 18.32
CA LEU A 34 1.96 13.28 17.61
C LEU A 34 0.45 13.28 17.42
N LEU A 35 -0.18 14.46 17.46
CA LEU A 35 -1.51 14.66 16.88
C LEU A 35 -1.34 15.32 15.51
N VAL A 36 -1.86 14.67 14.50
CA VAL A 36 -1.81 15.15 13.12
C VAL A 36 -3.21 15.53 12.68
N LYS A 37 -3.38 16.77 12.20
CA LYS A 37 -4.58 17.19 11.47
C LYS A 37 -4.46 16.66 10.05
N ILE A 38 -5.36 15.76 9.66
CA ILE A 38 -5.32 15.11 8.35
C ILE A 38 -5.77 16.10 7.27
N GLU A 39 -5.00 16.18 6.19
CA GLU A 39 -5.28 17.03 5.03
C GLU A 39 -5.55 16.22 3.75
N ALA A 40 -5.20 14.93 3.72
CA ALA A 40 -5.56 14.01 2.64
C ALA A 40 -5.53 12.55 3.12
N MET A 41 -6.38 11.71 2.54
CA MET A 41 -6.59 10.30 2.91
C MET A 41 -6.68 9.43 1.64
N GLY A 42 -5.82 8.42 1.52
CA GLY A 42 -5.91 7.45 0.43
C GLY A 42 -6.94 6.36 0.72
N VAL A 43 -7.58 5.84 -0.33
CA VAL A 43 -8.55 4.75 -0.24
C VAL A 43 -7.99 3.50 -0.90
N CYS A 44 -7.99 2.38 -0.18
CA CYS A 44 -7.43 1.11 -0.58
C CYS A 44 -8.48 -0.01 -0.65
N HIS A 45 -8.24 -1.04 -1.47
CA HIS A 45 -9.06 -2.26 -1.46
C HIS A 45 -9.08 -2.98 -0.10
N SER A 46 -8.06 -2.79 0.73
CA SER A 46 -8.04 -3.32 2.09
C SER A 46 -9.19 -2.74 2.93
N ASP A 47 -9.56 -1.47 2.73
CA ASP A 47 -10.71 -0.86 3.41
C ASP A 47 -12.02 -1.57 3.05
N CYS A 48 -12.21 -1.92 1.76
CA CYS A 48 -13.35 -2.72 1.31
C CYS A 48 -13.35 -4.14 1.93
N SER A 49 -12.17 -4.76 2.03
CA SER A 49 -12.03 -6.11 2.59
C SER A 49 -12.34 -6.14 4.09
N LEU A 50 -11.91 -5.11 4.82
CA LEU A 50 -12.18 -4.98 6.26
C LEU A 50 -13.67 -4.84 6.57
N LEU A 51 -14.41 -4.12 5.74
CA LEU A 51 -15.87 -3.99 5.88
C LEU A 51 -16.63 -5.30 5.63
N LYS A 52 -15.98 -6.30 5.01
CA LYS A 52 -16.56 -7.64 4.79
C LYS A 52 -16.35 -8.59 5.96
N LEU A 53 -15.63 -8.19 7.01
CA LEU A 53 -15.39 -9.02 8.20
C LEU A 53 -16.60 -8.98 9.13
N ASP A 54 -17.01 -10.16 9.60
CA ASP A 54 -18.04 -10.30 10.62
C ASP A 54 -17.47 -10.31 12.03
N GLU A 55 -16.24 -10.81 12.18
CA GLU A 55 -15.52 -10.91 13.45
C GLU A 55 -14.10 -10.32 13.31
N PRO A 56 -13.56 -9.78 14.41
CA PRO A 56 -12.19 -9.30 14.44
C PRO A 56 -11.18 -10.40 14.12
N ILE A 57 -10.21 -10.09 13.29
CA ILE A 57 -9.02 -10.92 13.11
C ILE A 57 -7.87 -10.34 13.95
N TYR A 58 -7.09 -11.20 14.58
CA TYR A 58 -6.01 -10.80 15.50
C TYR A 58 -6.54 -9.89 16.65
N HIS A 59 -5.87 -8.78 16.91
CA HIS A 59 -6.18 -7.81 17.99
C HIS A 59 -6.97 -6.59 17.49
N MET A 60 -7.77 -6.75 16.44
CA MET A 60 -8.61 -5.67 15.93
C MET A 60 -9.75 -5.34 16.90
N LYS A 61 -10.05 -4.05 17.03
CA LYS A 61 -11.29 -3.61 17.70
C LYS A 61 -12.49 -3.98 16.84
N ARG A 62 -13.65 -4.21 17.48
CA ARG A 62 -14.92 -4.42 16.76
C ARG A 62 -15.45 -3.16 16.07
N GLU A 63 -15.03 -2.01 16.57
CA GLU A 63 -15.40 -0.70 16.04
C GLU A 63 -14.18 0.20 16.13
N TYR A 64 -13.82 0.85 15.02
CA TYR A 64 -12.65 1.71 14.90
C TYR A 64 -12.79 2.66 13.71
N ILE A 65 -12.03 3.78 13.72
CA ILE A 65 -11.95 4.68 12.58
C ILE A 65 -11.19 3.99 11.44
N LEU A 66 -11.81 3.92 10.26
CA LEU A 66 -11.22 3.30 9.07
C LEU A 66 -10.12 4.21 8.46
N GLY A 67 -9.43 3.69 7.43
CA GLY A 67 -8.44 4.41 6.64
C GLY A 67 -7.01 4.27 7.18
N HIS A 68 -6.13 3.76 6.34
CA HIS A 68 -4.73 3.45 6.71
C HIS A 68 -3.70 4.20 5.86
N GLU A 69 -4.13 5.14 5.03
CA GLU A 69 -3.32 6.03 4.23
C GLU A 69 -3.66 7.48 4.57
N GLY A 70 -2.70 8.27 5.03
CA GLY A 70 -2.98 9.66 5.35
C GLY A 70 -1.74 10.51 5.55
N ALA A 71 -1.91 11.79 5.25
CA ALA A 71 -0.93 12.85 5.47
C ALA A 71 -1.62 14.13 5.96
N GLY A 72 -0.87 14.95 6.67
CA GLY A 72 -1.40 16.19 7.21
C GLY A 72 -0.35 16.98 7.99
N LYS A 73 -0.79 17.81 8.93
CA LYS A 73 0.06 18.70 9.73
C LYS A 73 0.07 18.33 11.20
N VAL A 74 1.26 18.36 11.79
CA VAL A 74 1.45 18.20 13.24
C VAL A 74 0.81 19.39 13.98
N VAL A 75 -0.13 19.11 14.87
CA VAL A 75 -0.85 20.14 15.67
C VAL A 75 -0.60 20.01 17.17
N LYS A 76 -0.10 18.86 17.64
CA LYS A 76 0.34 18.66 19.03
C LYS A 76 1.46 17.63 19.07
N ILE A 77 2.41 17.82 19.98
CA ILE A 77 3.60 16.95 20.14
C ILE A 77 3.63 16.47 21.60
N GLY A 78 3.85 15.18 21.80
CA GLY A 78 4.00 14.56 23.11
C GLY A 78 5.29 14.98 23.82
N SER A 79 5.30 14.88 25.15
CA SER A 79 6.38 15.40 26.01
C SER A 79 7.74 14.72 25.77
N ASP A 80 7.72 13.46 25.36
CA ASP A 80 8.93 12.63 25.22
C ASP A 80 9.45 12.58 23.78
N VAL A 81 8.76 13.27 22.85
CA VAL A 81 9.22 13.38 21.46
C VAL A 81 10.43 14.31 21.41
N ASN A 82 11.51 13.84 20.78
CA ASN A 82 12.69 14.67 20.58
C ASN A 82 12.33 15.96 19.82
N PRO A 83 12.53 17.14 20.44
CA PRO A 83 12.11 18.42 19.87
C PRO A 83 12.84 18.80 18.55
N ASN A 84 13.95 18.12 18.23
CA ASN A 84 14.65 18.34 16.98
C ASN A 84 14.04 17.55 15.80
N LEU A 85 13.14 16.61 16.07
CA LEU A 85 12.54 15.78 15.02
C LEU A 85 11.31 16.43 14.40
N PHE A 86 10.43 17.02 15.24
CA PHE A 86 9.16 17.59 14.78
C PHE A 86 8.88 18.94 15.39
N SER A 87 8.22 19.79 14.60
CA SER A 87 7.68 21.09 15.01
C SER A 87 6.19 21.16 14.68
N LEU A 88 5.46 22.03 15.38
CA LEU A 88 4.07 22.33 15.04
C LEU A 88 4.00 22.89 13.62
N GLY A 89 3.08 22.37 12.82
CA GLY A 89 2.90 22.73 11.42
C GLY A 89 3.73 21.88 10.44
N ASP A 90 4.64 21.04 10.91
CA ASP A 90 5.35 20.09 10.03
C ASP A 90 4.36 19.23 9.26
N ARG A 91 4.60 19.10 7.96
CA ARG A 91 3.86 18.20 7.06
C ARG A 91 4.39 16.78 7.24
N VAL A 92 3.50 15.83 7.51
CA VAL A 92 3.87 14.44 7.75
C VAL A 92 2.92 13.47 7.06
N ALA A 93 3.45 12.32 6.61
CA ALA A 93 2.69 11.14 6.25
C ALA A 93 2.90 10.05 7.31
N ILE A 94 1.88 9.22 7.55
CA ILE A 94 1.84 8.32 8.71
C ILE A 94 1.95 6.88 8.23
N HIS A 95 3.00 6.18 8.66
CA HIS A 95 3.15 4.75 8.46
C HIS A 95 2.09 3.97 9.26
N LEU A 96 1.36 3.10 8.58
CA LEU A 96 0.22 2.40 9.19
C LEU A 96 0.63 1.32 10.22
N ILE A 97 1.85 0.77 10.14
CA ILE A 97 2.33 -0.33 11.00
C ILE A 97 3.65 0.04 11.68
N PRO A 98 3.64 0.89 12.71
CA PRO A 98 4.87 1.32 13.35
C PRO A 98 5.55 0.23 14.20
N GLY A 99 4.87 -0.88 14.52
CA GLY A 99 5.34 -1.87 15.48
C GLY A 99 5.35 -1.37 16.92
N CYS A 100 5.94 -2.09 17.88
CA CYS A 100 5.97 -1.70 19.28
C CYS A 100 7.26 -1.03 19.77
N ASN A 101 8.31 -1.06 18.97
CA ASN A 101 9.63 -0.52 19.30
C ASN A 101 10.30 -1.10 20.57
N LYS A 102 9.88 -2.28 21.02
CA LYS A 102 10.49 -2.93 22.17
C LYS A 102 11.70 -3.74 21.73
N SER A 103 12.82 -3.62 22.43
CA SER A 103 14.06 -4.33 22.10
C SER A 103 13.97 -5.84 22.29
N ASP A 104 13.07 -6.31 23.16
CA ASP A 104 12.77 -7.71 23.42
C ASP A 104 11.70 -8.30 22.47
N CYS A 105 11.09 -7.48 21.61
CA CYS A 105 10.16 -7.96 20.61
C CYS A 105 10.91 -8.64 19.46
N LEU A 106 10.56 -9.89 19.18
CA LEU A 106 11.22 -10.69 18.16
C LEU A 106 11.19 -10.05 16.77
N GLU A 107 10.07 -9.49 16.39
CA GLU A 107 9.88 -8.85 15.08
C GLU A 107 10.57 -7.49 15.04
N CYS A 108 10.32 -6.63 16.03
CA CYS A 108 10.87 -5.28 16.04
C CYS A 108 12.39 -5.26 16.17
N SER A 109 12.98 -6.15 17.00
CA SER A 109 14.43 -6.25 17.16
C SER A 109 15.17 -6.72 15.90
N ARG A 110 14.44 -7.32 14.95
CA ARG A 110 14.95 -7.78 13.65
C ARG A 110 14.57 -6.88 12.49
N GLY A 111 14.03 -5.69 12.74
CA GLY A 111 13.53 -4.80 11.68
C GLY A 111 12.25 -5.27 10.98
N LEU A 112 11.58 -6.29 11.53
CA LEU A 112 10.36 -6.89 10.96
C LEU A 112 9.09 -6.34 11.63
N HIS A 113 9.11 -5.08 12.04
CA HIS A 113 8.00 -4.46 12.79
C HIS A 113 6.66 -4.54 12.05
N VAL A 114 6.66 -4.54 10.71
CA VAL A 114 5.45 -4.72 9.88
C VAL A 114 4.80 -6.10 10.04
N LEU A 115 5.56 -7.12 10.46
CA LEU A 115 5.06 -8.47 10.69
C LEU A 115 4.63 -8.70 12.14
N ARG A 116 4.85 -7.71 13.00
CA ARG A 116 4.43 -7.83 14.38
C ARG A 116 2.90 -7.92 14.43
N LYS A 117 2.41 -9.02 14.95
CA LYS A 117 1.02 -9.13 15.36
C LYS A 117 0.77 -8.02 16.36
N ALA A 118 -0.10 -7.10 16.00
CA ALA A 118 -0.40 -5.94 16.81
C ALA A 118 -0.64 -6.39 18.25
N ASP A 119 -0.04 -5.66 19.19
CA ASP A 119 -0.53 -5.67 20.57
C ASP A 119 -1.98 -5.16 20.57
N GLU A 120 -2.57 -5.01 21.74
CA GLU A 120 -3.97 -4.62 21.95
C GLU A 120 -4.44 -3.39 21.15
N SER A 121 -3.52 -2.67 20.47
CA SER A 121 -3.81 -1.45 19.73
C SER A 121 -4.05 -1.62 18.23
N GLY A 122 -3.68 -2.73 17.60
CA GLY A 122 -3.82 -2.93 16.16
C GLY A 122 -2.93 -2.02 15.30
N ASN A 123 -3.15 -2.02 13.98
CA ASN A 123 -2.51 -1.12 13.05
C ASN A 123 -3.47 0.04 12.70
N TYR A 124 -2.96 1.23 12.42
CA TYR A 124 -3.79 2.39 12.08
C TYR A 124 -4.72 2.09 10.90
N GLY A 125 -6.03 2.24 11.09
CA GLY A 125 -7.06 1.95 10.11
C GLY A 125 -7.30 0.47 9.80
N LEU A 126 -6.53 -0.42 10.43
CA LEU A 126 -6.61 -1.87 10.29
C LEU A 126 -6.88 -2.53 11.66
N GLY A 127 -7.89 -2.06 12.37
CA GLY A 127 -8.27 -2.53 13.71
C GLY A 127 -7.89 -1.60 14.86
N ARG A 128 -7.14 -0.54 14.59
CA ARG A 128 -6.92 0.64 15.44
C ARG A 128 -7.44 1.86 14.70
N ASP A 129 -7.81 2.91 15.44
CA ASP A 129 -8.32 4.15 14.85
C ASP A 129 -7.33 4.71 13.81
N GLY A 130 -7.86 4.95 12.60
CA GLY A 130 -7.14 5.32 11.40
C GLY A 130 -7.36 6.75 10.97
N MET A 131 -7.24 6.98 9.65
CA MET A 131 -7.03 8.30 9.07
C MET A 131 -8.26 8.88 8.37
N PHE A 132 -9.39 8.16 8.28
CA PHE A 132 -10.65 8.76 7.81
C PHE A 132 -11.31 9.56 8.94
N ALA A 133 -10.56 10.54 9.45
CA ALA A 133 -10.96 11.46 10.51
C ALA A 133 -10.25 12.82 10.34
N GLU A 134 -10.71 13.83 11.08
CA GLU A 134 -10.06 15.16 11.05
C GLU A 134 -8.69 15.16 11.74
N TYR A 135 -8.51 14.30 12.76
CA TYR A 135 -7.27 14.18 13.53
C TYR A 135 -6.92 12.72 13.80
N VAL A 136 -5.63 12.42 13.83
CA VAL A 136 -5.09 11.11 14.22
C VAL A 136 -3.97 11.29 15.24
N ALA A 137 -4.02 10.56 16.34
CA ALA A 137 -2.88 10.41 17.23
C ALA A 137 -2.03 9.22 16.78
N CYS A 138 -0.77 9.47 16.49
CA CYS A 138 0.17 8.43 16.08
C CYS A 138 1.46 8.47 16.90
N GLN A 139 2.19 7.37 16.95
CA GLN A 139 3.57 7.38 17.47
C GLN A 139 4.45 8.28 16.60
N ALA A 140 5.30 9.11 17.19
CA ALA A 140 6.15 10.02 16.43
C ALA A 140 7.03 9.29 15.40
N ARG A 141 7.50 8.09 15.73
CA ARG A 141 8.29 7.25 14.80
C ARG A 141 7.52 6.73 13.58
N ALA A 142 6.18 6.75 13.63
CA ALA A 142 5.34 6.41 12.49
C ALA A 142 5.26 7.55 11.46
N ALA A 143 5.59 8.77 11.86
CA ALA A 143 5.50 9.94 11.02
C ALA A 143 6.81 10.18 10.25
N VAL A 144 6.70 10.40 8.95
CA VAL A 144 7.80 10.83 8.08
C VAL A 144 7.48 12.21 7.53
N LYS A 145 8.44 13.13 7.61
CA LYS A 145 8.28 14.49 7.06
C LYS A 145 8.08 14.45 5.56
N VAL A 146 7.13 15.24 5.09
CA VAL A 146 6.81 15.39 3.68
C VAL A 146 7.64 16.53 3.11
N PRO A 147 8.50 16.30 2.10
CA PRO A 147 9.23 17.37 1.41
C PRO A 147 8.28 18.42 0.80
N ASP A 148 8.71 19.68 0.74
CA ASP A 148 7.89 20.76 0.20
C ASP A 148 7.48 20.54 -1.28
N SER A 149 8.30 19.81 -2.03
CA SER A 149 8.05 19.44 -3.43
C SER A 149 6.96 18.36 -3.60
N VAL A 150 6.51 17.71 -2.52
CA VAL A 150 5.50 16.65 -2.57
C VAL A 150 4.15 17.22 -2.15
N GLU A 151 3.16 17.09 -3.03
CA GLU A 151 1.78 17.45 -2.71
C GLU A 151 1.18 16.53 -1.64
N ILE A 152 0.38 17.08 -0.73
CA ILE A 152 -0.22 16.31 0.38
C ILE A 152 -1.04 15.11 -0.09
N PRO A 153 -1.86 15.20 -1.17
CA PRO A 153 -2.56 14.01 -1.69
C PRO A 153 -1.62 12.89 -2.12
N ALA A 154 -0.47 13.21 -2.73
CA ALA A 154 0.54 12.22 -3.09
C ALA A 154 1.22 11.62 -1.84
N ALA A 155 1.53 12.46 -0.85
CA ALA A 155 2.10 12.01 0.41
C ALA A 155 1.15 11.08 1.19
N ALA A 156 -0.17 11.30 1.10
CA ALA A 156 -1.17 10.49 1.79
C ALA A 156 -1.14 9.01 1.36
N VAL A 157 -0.88 8.73 0.08
CA VAL A 157 -0.82 7.35 -0.45
C VAL A 157 0.58 6.71 -0.35
N ALA A 158 1.58 7.48 0.07
CA ALA A 158 2.94 7.00 0.18
C ALA A 158 3.12 5.83 1.18
N PRO A 159 2.45 5.83 2.37
CA PRO A 159 2.69 4.81 3.40
C PRO A 159 2.15 3.41 3.02
N ASP A 160 1.26 3.31 2.04
CA ASP A 160 0.79 2.01 1.54
C ASP A 160 1.06 1.83 0.05
N ALA A 161 0.38 2.56 -0.84
CA ALA A 161 0.43 2.27 -2.27
C ALA A 161 1.83 2.38 -2.88
N VAL A 162 2.66 3.35 -2.45
CA VAL A 162 4.02 3.51 -2.95
C VAL A 162 4.99 2.62 -2.19
N LEU A 163 4.90 2.62 -0.87
CA LEU A 163 5.80 1.86 0.00
C LEU A 163 5.68 0.35 -0.23
N THR A 164 4.45 -0.18 -0.31
CA THR A 164 4.22 -1.61 -0.57
C THR A 164 4.84 -2.04 -1.89
N ALA A 165 4.69 -1.22 -2.94
CA ALA A 165 5.28 -1.49 -4.24
C ALA A 165 6.82 -1.42 -4.21
N TYR A 166 7.36 -0.38 -3.58
CA TYR A 166 8.81 -0.19 -3.42
C TYR A 166 9.46 -1.35 -2.66
N GLN A 167 8.85 -1.75 -1.54
CA GLN A 167 9.30 -2.89 -0.74
C GLN A 167 9.26 -4.19 -1.54
N ALA A 168 8.17 -4.42 -2.27
CA ALA A 168 7.99 -5.64 -3.05
C ALA A 168 9.05 -5.78 -4.15
N VAL A 169 9.38 -4.70 -4.85
CA VAL A 169 10.33 -4.75 -5.97
C VAL A 169 11.77 -4.68 -5.46
N LYS A 170 12.13 -3.70 -4.64
CA LYS A 170 13.51 -3.45 -4.23
C LYS A 170 14.01 -4.45 -3.18
N TYR A 171 13.25 -4.69 -2.13
CA TYR A 171 13.73 -5.47 -0.98
C TYR A 171 13.27 -6.91 -0.99
N THR A 172 11.96 -7.17 -1.15
CA THR A 172 11.43 -8.54 -1.15
C THR A 172 11.84 -9.28 -2.42
N GLY A 173 11.70 -8.61 -3.57
CA GLY A 173 12.09 -9.11 -4.88
C GLY A 173 13.60 -9.03 -5.15
N ALA A 174 14.33 -8.20 -4.41
CA ALA A 174 15.75 -7.94 -4.60
C ALA A 174 16.13 -7.72 -6.07
N VAL A 175 15.25 -7.00 -6.78
CA VAL A 175 15.35 -6.80 -8.23
C VAL A 175 16.63 -6.03 -8.58
N GLN A 176 17.33 -6.49 -9.61
CA GLN A 176 18.59 -5.94 -10.12
C GLN A 176 18.40 -5.38 -11.54
N PRO A 177 19.27 -4.46 -12.00
CA PRO A 177 19.17 -3.87 -13.34
C PRO A 177 19.21 -4.87 -14.51
N ASP A 178 19.90 -5.97 -14.35
CA ASP A 178 20.06 -7.04 -15.36
C ASP A 178 18.94 -8.08 -15.33
N HIS A 179 18.04 -8.02 -14.34
CA HIS A 179 16.90 -8.92 -14.28
C HIS A 179 15.87 -8.61 -15.37
N THR A 180 15.16 -9.63 -15.79
CA THR A 180 13.87 -9.53 -16.46
C THR A 180 12.79 -9.77 -15.43
N ILE A 181 11.84 -8.85 -15.32
CA ILE A 181 10.74 -8.97 -14.36
C ILE A 181 9.38 -8.95 -15.05
N VAL A 182 8.41 -9.61 -14.43
CA VAL A 182 7.00 -9.49 -14.80
C VAL A 182 6.20 -8.91 -13.62
N ILE A 183 5.34 -7.94 -13.90
CA ILE A 183 4.46 -7.32 -12.92
C ILE A 183 3.01 -7.62 -13.31
N PHE A 184 2.28 -8.28 -12.43
CA PHE A 184 0.85 -8.54 -12.56
C PHE A 184 0.05 -7.51 -11.78
N GLY A 185 -0.90 -6.85 -12.46
CA GLY A 185 -1.77 -5.82 -11.90
C GLY A 185 -1.12 -4.44 -11.89
N LEU A 186 -1.71 -3.52 -12.64
CA LEU A 186 -1.27 -2.13 -12.82
C LEU A 186 -2.29 -1.14 -12.21
N GLY A 187 -2.83 -1.50 -11.06
CA GLY A 187 -3.66 -0.60 -10.26
C GLY A 187 -2.84 0.41 -9.47
N GLY A 188 -3.44 1.01 -8.45
CA GLY A 188 -2.82 2.04 -7.59
C GLY A 188 -1.52 1.63 -6.91
N VAL A 189 -1.25 0.32 -6.71
CA VAL A 189 0.02 -0.20 -6.19
C VAL A 189 0.95 -0.59 -7.32
N GLY A 190 0.49 -1.35 -8.31
CA GLY A 190 1.35 -1.92 -9.34
C GLY A 190 2.04 -0.91 -10.25
N LEU A 191 1.40 0.23 -10.56
CA LEU A 191 2.05 1.31 -11.31
C LEU A 191 3.24 1.93 -10.54
N ASN A 192 3.17 1.98 -9.20
CA ASN A 192 4.33 2.37 -8.40
C ASN A 192 5.43 1.29 -8.43
N GLY A 193 5.05 0.01 -8.57
CA GLY A 193 6.01 -1.07 -8.81
C GLY A 193 6.76 -0.92 -10.13
N VAL A 194 6.06 -0.51 -11.20
CA VAL A 194 6.69 -0.19 -12.50
C VAL A 194 7.67 0.98 -12.33
N GLN A 195 7.28 2.08 -11.68
CA GLN A 195 8.17 3.23 -11.44
C GLN A 195 9.39 2.82 -10.62
N THR A 196 9.21 1.98 -9.60
CA THR A 196 10.32 1.46 -8.79
C THR A 196 11.29 0.65 -9.64
N ALA A 197 10.79 -0.26 -10.48
CA ALA A 197 11.63 -1.07 -11.36
C ALA A 197 12.40 -0.22 -12.38
N LEU A 198 11.77 0.79 -12.94
CA LEU A 198 12.42 1.77 -13.84
C LEU A 198 13.51 2.56 -13.10
N HIS A 199 13.24 3.00 -11.88
CA HIS A 199 14.23 3.70 -11.03
C HIS A 199 15.45 2.81 -10.74
N LEU A 200 15.24 1.52 -10.49
CA LEU A 200 16.33 0.56 -10.28
C LEU A 200 17.12 0.26 -11.58
N GLY A 201 16.72 0.80 -12.71
CA GLY A 201 17.40 0.61 -13.98
C GLY A 201 17.13 -0.72 -14.66
N VAL A 202 16.03 -1.39 -14.32
CA VAL A 202 15.62 -2.67 -14.92
C VAL A 202 15.35 -2.48 -16.41
N LYS A 203 16.08 -3.22 -17.25
CA LYS A 203 16.02 -3.06 -18.72
C LYS A 203 14.82 -3.76 -19.35
N ARG A 204 14.34 -4.85 -18.76
CA ARG A 204 13.20 -5.60 -19.29
C ARG A 204 12.13 -5.78 -18.23
N ILE A 205 11.03 -5.07 -18.41
CA ILE A 205 9.85 -5.12 -17.56
C ILE A 205 8.69 -5.56 -18.44
N LEU A 206 8.08 -6.70 -18.12
CA LEU A 206 6.85 -7.19 -18.71
C LEU A 206 5.69 -6.82 -17.78
N VAL A 207 4.58 -6.36 -18.31
CA VAL A 207 3.43 -5.94 -17.50
C VAL A 207 2.14 -6.59 -17.98
N VAL A 208 1.33 -7.00 -17.02
CA VAL A 208 0.07 -7.72 -17.27
C VAL A 208 -1.06 -7.06 -16.49
N ASP A 209 -2.13 -6.67 -17.16
CA ASP A 209 -3.38 -6.21 -16.53
C ASP A 209 -4.58 -6.65 -17.37
N LYS A 210 -5.74 -6.78 -16.74
CA LYS A 210 -6.99 -7.07 -17.46
C LYS A 210 -7.53 -5.85 -18.22
N ARG A 211 -7.11 -4.65 -17.86
CA ARG A 211 -7.64 -3.38 -18.36
C ARG A 211 -6.64 -2.68 -19.28
N GLN A 212 -7.04 -2.36 -20.49
CA GLN A 212 -6.15 -1.69 -21.46
C GLN A 212 -5.65 -0.33 -20.94
N HIS A 213 -6.50 0.47 -20.30
CA HIS A 213 -6.08 1.79 -19.80
C HIS A 213 -4.93 1.71 -18.75
N SER A 214 -4.88 0.64 -17.95
CA SER A 214 -3.76 0.43 -17.00
C SER A 214 -2.44 0.16 -17.73
N LEU A 215 -2.51 -0.56 -18.86
CA LEU A 215 -1.34 -0.80 -19.72
C LEU A 215 -0.90 0.47 -20.44
N ASP A 216 -1.87 1.31 -20.88
CA ASP A 216 -1.57 2.59 -21.51
C ASP A 216 -0.81 3.52 -20.52
N GLU A 217 -1.12 3.46 -19.23
CA GLU A 217 -0.36 4.15 -18.19
C GLU A 217 1.08 3.62 -18.05
N ALA A 218 1.28 2.31 -18.13
CA ALA A 218 2.63 1.75 -18.12
C ALA A 218 3.43 2.16 -19.35
N VAL A 219 2.78 2.24 -20.53
CA VAL A 219 3.41 2.78 -21.77
C VAL A 219 3.80 4.24 -21.57
N ALA A 220 2.95 5.04 -20.93
CA ALA A 220 3.25 6.46 -20.63
C ALA A 220 4.43 6.61 -19.66
N LEU A 221 4.70 5.61 -18.80
CA LEU A 221 5.90 5.53 -17.97
C LEU A 221 7.16 5.06 -18.72
N GLY A 222 7.04 4.64 -19.98
CA GLY A 222 8.16 4.21 -20.82
C GLY A 222 8.27 2.69 -21.04
N ILE A 223 7.28 1.91 -20.63
CA ILE A 223 7.26 0.47 -20.94
C ILE A 223 6.93 0.29 -22.43
N PRO A 224 7.73 -0.48 -23.21
CA PRO A 224 7.44 -0.79 -24.59
C PRO A 224 6.09 -1.51 -24.75
N LYS A 225 5.33 -1.15 -25.80
CA LYS A 225 4.00 -1.75 -26.03
C LYS A 225 4.02 -3.27 -26.18
N GLU A 226 5.07 -3.81 -26.79
CA GLU A 226 5.29 -5.25 -26.94
C GLU A 226 5.51 -5.99 -25.61
N ASN A 227 5.84 -5.26 -24.54
CA ASN A 227 5.97 -5.80 -23.19
C ASN A 227 4.67 -5.66 -22.36
N CYS A 228 3.57 -5.20 -22.97
CA CYS A 228 2.28 -4.96 -22.31
C CYS A 228 1.25 -6.01 -22.73
N PHE A 229 0.71 -6.76 -21.78
CA PHE A 229 -0.19 -7.88 -22.03
C PHE A 229 -1.57 -7.65 -21.41
N CYS A 230 -2.57 -7.38 -22.27
CA CYS A 230 -3.96 -7.26 -21.84
C CYS A 230 -4.61 -8.65 -21.81
N THR A 231 -5.06 -9.06 -20.63
CA THR A 231 -5.74 -10.37 -20.46
C THR A 231 -7.24 -10.28 -20.67
N GLY A 232 -7.82 -9.07 -20.57
CA GLY A 232 -9.28 -8.88 -20.61
C GLY A 232 -9.98 -9.54 -19.40
N GLU A 233 -11.29 -9.69 -19.56
CA GLU A 233 -12.10 -10.45 -18.59
C GLU A 233 -11.81 -11.94 -18.75
N GLY A 234 -11.29 -12.61 -17.72
CA GLY A 234 -11.01 -14.04 -17.74
C GLY A 234 -9.52 -14.41 -17.57
N SER A 235 -8.69 -13.44 -17.17
CA SER A 235 -7.29 -13.67 -16.72
C SER A 235 -6.44 -14.54 -17.65
N ASN A 236 -6.69 -14.48 -18.97
CA ASN A 236 -5.97 -15.31 -19.94
C ASN A 236 -4.52 -14.85 -20.11
N VAL A 237 -3.62 -15.47 -19.36
CA VAL A 237 -2.18 -15.19 -19.34
C VAL A 237 -1.40 -15.89 -20.47
N LYS A 238 -2.06 -16.69 -21.33
CA LYS A 238 -1.39 -17.43 -22.42
C LYS A 238 -0.53 -16.57 -23.33
N LYS A 239 -0.99 -15.36 -23.64
CA LYS A 239 -0.25 -14.44 -24.52
C LYS A 239 1.15 -14.10 -23.99
N ILE A 240 1.30 -13.88 -22.67
CA ILE A 240 2.61 -13.62 -22.10
C ILE A 240 3.44 -14.91 -22.01
N GLU A 241 2.81 -16.06 -21.73
CA GLU A 241 3.49 -17.36 -21.71
C GLU A 241 4.06 -17.68 -23.09
N GLU A 242 3.27 -17.51 -24.16
CA GLU A 242 3.68 -17.69 -25.56
C GLU A 242 4.81 -16.72 -25.91
N PHE A 243 4.67 -15.42 -25.59
CA PHE A 243 5.69 -14.41 -25.87
C PHE A 243 7.02 -14.72 -25.16
N VAL A 244 6.99 -15.12 -23.91
CA VAL A 244 8.18 -15.49 -23.13
C VAL A 244 8.86 -16.71 -23.75
N ALA A 245 8.08 -17.73 -24.15
CA ALA A 245 8.59 -18.95 -24.76
C ALA A 245 9.18 -18.69 -26.17
N GLU A 246 8.47 -18.00 -27.06
CA GLU A 246 8.88 -17.71 -28.43
C GLU A 246 10.15 -16.83 -28.48
N ASN A 247 10.30 -15.92 -27.53
CA ASN A 247 11.46 -15.03 -27.45
C ASN A 247 12.57 -15.55 -26.53
N ASN A 248 12.46 -16.77 -26.01
CA ASN A 248 13.39 -17.39 -25.07
C ASN A 248 13.78 -16.46 -23.90
N ILE A 249 12.77 -15.78 -23.33
CA ILE A 249 12.96 -14.83 -22.23
C ILE A 249 13.07 -15.58 -20.91
N GLN A 250 14.09 -15.24 -20.11
CA GLN A 250 14.27 -15.77 -18.76
C GLN A 250 13.74 -14.75 -17.76
N VAL A 251 12.58 -15.01 -17.13
CA VAL A 251 11.98 -14.14 -16.13
C VAL A 251 12.60 -14.44 -14.77
N ASP A 252 13.32 -13.49 -14.19
CA ASP A 252 14.00 -13.63 -12.91
C ASP A 252 13.05 -13.48 -11.73
N VAL A 253 12.18 -12.45 -11.80
CA VAL A 253 11.26 -12.12 -10.71
C VAL A 253 9.86 -11.83 -11.26
N ALA A 254 8.85 -12.45 -10.66
CA ALA A 254 7.45 -12.11 -10.86
C ALA A 254 6.93 -11.38 -9.61
N VAL A 255 6.32 -10.21 -9.78
CA VAL A 255 5.67 -9.47 -8.69
C VAL A 255 4.17 -9.43 -8.96
N ASP A 256 3.40 -10.07 -8.08
CA ASP A 256 1.94 -10.16 -8.22
C ASP A 256 1.22 -9.22 -7.25
N PHE A 257 0.74 -8.08 -7.79
CA PHE A 257 -0.08 -7.13 -7.05
C PHE A 257 -1.60 -7.43 -7.11
N VAL A 258 -1.99 -8.52 -7.79
CA VAL A 258 -3.39 -8.95 -7.91
C VAL A 258 -3.73 -10.00 -6.85
N GLY A 259 -2.95 -11.08 -6.81
CA GLY A 259 -3.19 -12.21 -5.92
C GLY A 259 -4.40 -13.05 -6.33
N HIS A 260 -4.70 -13.15 -7.63
CA HIS A 260 -5.70 -14.06 -8.17
C HIS A 260 -5.09 -15.44 -8.43
N ALA A 261 -5.91 -16.49 -8.40
CA ALA A 261 -5.44 -17.85 -8.64
C ALA A 261 -4.67 -17.98 -9.98
N ASP A 262 -5.15 -17.32 -11.03
CA ASP A 262 -4.53 -17.37 -12.37
C ASP A 262 -3.20 -16.61 -12.42
N THR A 263 -3.09 -15.44 -11.74
CA THR A 263 -1.82 -14.68 -11.72
C THR A 263 -0.75 -15.40 -10.92
N ILE A 264 -1.12 -16.03 -9.81
CA ILE A 264 -0.22 -16.85 -9.00
C ILE A 264 0.26 -18.09 -9.80
N LEU A 265 -0.65 -18.73 -10.54
CA LEU A 265 -0.30 -19.86 -11.40
C LEU A 265 0.63 -19.42 -12.54
N ALA A 266 0.28 -18.33 -13.23
CA ALA A 266 1.11 -17.79 -14.30
C ALA A 266 2.51 -17.39 -13.82
N ALA A 267 2.63 -16.76 -12.66
CA ALA A 267 3.92 -16.45 -12.06
C ALA A 267 4.78 -17.69 -11.86
N GLN A 268 4.18 -18.82 -11.39
CA GLN A 268 4.90 -20.08 -11.25
C GLN A 268 5.40 -20.64 -12.60
N MET A 269 4.62 -20.47 -13.67
CA MET A 269 4.99 -20.97 -15.00
C MET A 269 6.06 -20.08 -15.66
N LEU A 270 5.95 -18.78 -15.54
CA LEU A 270 6.81 -17.80 -16.23
C LEU A 270 8.21 -17.68 -15.62
N VAL A 271 8.32 -17.74 -14.30
CA VAL A 271 9.61 -17.56 -13.63
C VAL A 271 10.56 -18.69 -13.96
N ARG A 272 11.80 -18.35 -14.35
CA ARG A 272 12.86 -19.32 -14.68
C ARG A 272 13.22 -20.23 -13.49
N PRO A 273 13.97 -21.32 -13.70
CA PRO A 273 14.57 -22.06 -12.60
C PRO A 273 15.38 -21.14 -11.66
N ALA A 274 15.28 -21.38 -10.36
CA ALA A 274 15.84 -20.58 -9.27
C ALA A 274 15.34 -19.12 -9.21
N GLY A 275 14.26 -18.78 -9.92
CA GLY A 275 13.66 -17.43 -9.87
C GLY A 275 12.71 -17.24 -8.69
N LEU A 276 12.25 -16.01 -8.52
CA LEU A 276 11.50 -15.55 -7.36
C LEU A 276 10.09 -15.05 -7.76
N ILE A 277 9.10 -15.44 -6.99
CA ILE A 277 7.73 -14.92 -7.05
C ILE A 277 7.47 -14.13 -5.79
N VAL A 278 7.13 -12.85 -5.93
CA VAL A 278 6.75 -11.96 -4.84
C VAL A 278 5.23 -11.79 -4.85
N GLN A 279 4.57 -12.31 -3.82
CA GLN A 279 3.13 -12.23 -3.66
C GLN A 279 2.77 -11.02 -2.79
N VAL A 280 1.99 -10.10 -3.34
CA VAL A 280 1.54 -8.87 -2.69
C VAL A 280 0.01 -8.81 -2.62
N GLY A 281 -0.65 -9.06 -3.74
CA GLY A 281 -2.11 -9.03 -3.85
C GLY A 281 -2.81 -10.13 -3.04
N LEU A 282 -4.05 -9.85 -2.59
CA LEU A 282 -4.82 -10.71 -1.68
C LEU A 282 -6.22 -11.02 -2.22
N LEU A 283 -6.42 -10.97 -3.55
CA LEU A 283 -7.76 -11.14 -4.14
C LEU A 283 -8.32 -12.56 -3.93
N ALA A 284 -7.48 -13.60 -4.00
CA ALA A 284 -7.87 -14.98 -3.73
C ALA A 284 -7.37 -15.41 -2.34
N GLN A 285 -8.25 -16.06 -1.56
CA GLN A 285 -7.87 -16.69 -0.29
C GLN A 285 -7.11 -18.00 -0.50
N HIS A 286 -7.35 -18.67 -1.62
CA HIS A 286 -6.71 -19.93 -1.99
C HIS A 286 -6.26 -19.86 -3.44
N ALA A 287 -5.05 -20.33 -3.71
CA ALA A 287 -4.50 -20.41 -5.06
C ALA A 287 -3.75 -21.74 -5.26
N PRO A 288 -3.75 -22.28 -6.50
CA PRO A 288 -3.03 -23.52 -6.77
C PRO A 288 -1.51 -23.31 -6.68
N LEU A 289 -0.85 -24.16 -5.91
CA LEU A 289 0.59 -24.34 -5.97
C LEU A 289 0.89 -25.65 -6.66
N ILE A 290 1.96 -25.69 -7.45
CA ILE A 290 2.45 -26.91 -8.11
C ILE A 290 3.75 -27.34 -7.41
N PRO A 291 3.67 -28.13 -6.31
CA PRO A 291 4.84 -28.43 -5.48
C PRO A 291 5.97 -29.10 -6.25
N GLY A 292 5.67 -30.05 -7.12
CA GLY A 292 6.68 -30.71 -7.97
C GLY A 292 7.42 -29.72 -8.86
N TYR A 293 6.70 -28.75 -9.42
CA TYR A 293 7.31 -27.73 -10.27
C TYR A 293 8.20 -26.75 -9.48
N LEU A 294 7.80 -26.39 -8.28
CA LEU A 294 8.61 -25.57 -7.38
C LEU A 294 9.91 -26.28 -6.99
N VAL A 295 9.81 -27.56 -6.60
CA VAL A 295 10.96 -28.38 -6.18
C VAL A 295 11.92 -28.63 -7.33
N MET A 296 11.41 -29.12 -8.48
CA MET A 296 12.26 -29.47 -9.63
C MET A 296 12.99 -28.30 -10.26
N HIS A 297 12.45 -27.08 -10.09
CA HIS A 297 13.03 -25.86 -10.64
C HIS A 297 13.61 -24.94 -9.55
N ALA A 298 13.65 -25.37 -8.28
CA ALA A 298 14.16 -24.60 -7.14
C ALA A 298 13.57 -23.17 -7.06
N LYS A 299 12.29 -22.98 -7.43
CA LYS A 299 11.63 -21.67 -7.41
C LYS A 299 11.27 -21.24 -5.99
N THR A 300 11.29 -19.95 -5.74
CA THR A 300 10.94 -19.36 -4.45
C THR A 300 9.65 -18.57 -4.55
N ILE A 301 8.73 -18.72 -3.57
CA ILE A 301 7.57 -17.85 -3.39
C ILE A 301 7.75 -17.11 -2.07
N LYS A 302 7.59 -15.79 -2.10
CA LYS A 302 7.81 -14.91 -0.95
C LYS A 302 6.66 -13.91 -0.83
N GLY A 303 6.02 -13.86 0.34
CA GLY A 303 5.01 -12.84 0.63
C GLY A 303 5.66 -11.48 0.90
N ASN A 304 4.97 -10.40 0.50
CA ASN A 304 5.31 -9.03 0.86
C ASN A 304 4.13 -8.35 1.55
N TYR A 305 4.38 -7.78 2.71
CA TYR A 305 3.38 -7.05 3.48
C TYR A 305 3.90 -5.67 3.83
N ASN A 306 3.38 -4.64 3.14
CA ASN A 306 3.81 -3.24 3.28
C ASN A 306 5.34 -3.07 3.17
N GLY A 307 5.97 -2.16 3.93
CA GLY A 307 7.41 -1.91 3.95
C GLY A 307 7.90 -1.40 5.30
N SER A 308 9.23 -1.29 5.46
CA SER A 308 9.83 -0.81 6.69
C SER A 308 9.73 0.72 6.86
N LEU A 309 9.97 1.21 8.09
CA LEU A 309 10.05 2.66 8.34
C LEU A 309 11.21 3.30 7.57
N GLU A 310 12.32 2.59 7.42
CA GLU A 310 13.48 3.01 6.64
C GLU A 310 13.12 3.11 5.15
N SER A 311 12.46 2.08 4.61
CA SER A 311 11.97 2.10 3.23
C SER A 311 10.95 3.22 3.01
N PHE A 312 10.16 3.57 4.02
CA PHE A 312 9.21 4.69 3.93
C PHE A 312 9.92 6.05 3.83
N ALA A 313 10.99 6.23 4.59
CA ALA A 313 11.82 7.44 4.47
C ALA A 313 12.47 7.54 3.08
N GLU A 314 13.00 6.44 2.54
CA GLU A 314 13.53 6.40 1.16
C GLU A 314 12.46 6.73 0.11
N VAL A 315 11.26 6.16 0.24
CA VAL A 315 10.13 6.47 -0.65
C VAL A 315 9.81 7.95 -0.63
N MET A 316 9.74 8.56 0.55
CA MET A 316 9.43 9.97 0.68
C MET A 316 10.52 10.86 0.08
N GLU A 317 11.79 10.47 0.21
CA GLU A 317 12.91 11.15 -0.46
C GLU A 317 12.81 11.05 -1.98
N LEU A 318 12.57 9.86 -2.52
CA LEU A 318 12.41 9.64 -3.97
C LEU A 318 11.20 10.39 -4.54
N MET A 319 10.12 10.50 -3.78
CA MET A 319 8.98 11.35 -4.14
C MET A 319 9.39 12.83 -4.15
N GLY A 320 10.16 13.28 -3.15
CA GLY A 320 10.69 14.63 -3.09
C GLY A 320 11.58 15.00 -4.28
N GLN A 321 12.35 14.04 -4.78
CA GLN A 321 13.19 14.15 -5.98
C GLN A 321 12.37 14.02 -7.29
N GLY A 322 11.08 13.70 -7.22
CA GLY A 322 10.21 13.51 -8.37
C GLY A 322 10.46 12.21 -9.14
N VAL A 323 11.10 11.22 -8.50
CA VAL A 323 11.35 9.89 -9.08
C VAL A 323 10.11 9.02 -8.98
N LEU A 324 9.47 8.97 -7.82
CA LEU A 324 8.22 8.25 -7.61
C LEU A 324 7.07 9.27 -7.59
N LYS A 325 6.13 9.10 -8.52
CA LYS A 325 4.95 9.98 -8.69
C LYS A 325 3.70 9.12 -8.76
N PRO A 326 3.03 8.86 -7.63
CA PRO A 326 1.81 8.07 -7.65
C PRO A 326 0.74 8.77 -8.49
N LYS A 327 0.10 8.01 -9.36
CA LYS A 327 -1.05 8.50 -10.11
C LYS A 327 -2.29 8.40 -9.25
N LEU A 328 -2.99 9.52 -9.08
CA LEU A 328 -4.14 9.62 -8.19
C LEU A 328 -5.23 10.52 -8.75
N GLU A 329 -6.43 10.34 -8.25
CA GLU A 329 -7.60 11.20 -8.41
C GLU A 329 -8.02 11.69 -7.02
N THR A 330 -8.57 12.90 -6.94
CA THR A 330 -9.04 13.46 -5.67
C THR A 330 -10.56 13.56 -5.64
N GLY A 331 -11.13 13.41 -4.43
CA GLY A 331 -12.56 13.55 -4.19
C GLY A 331 -12.82 14.09 -2.78
N SER A 332 -14.10 14.22 -2.43
CA SER A 332 -14.57 14.62 -1.10
C SER A 332 -14.56 13.45 -0.13
N ILE A 333 -14.21 13.68 1.15
CA ILE A 333 -14.34 12.66 2.20
C ILE A 333 -15.81 12.24 2.41
N GLU A 334 -16.75 13.11 2.08
CA GLU A 334 -18.18 12.80 2.15
C GLU A 334 -18.61 11.73 1.15
N ASP A 335 -17.84 11.53 0.08
CA ASP A 335 -18.09 10.50 -0.94
C ASP A 335 -17.49 9.12 -0.56
N LEU A 336 -16.91 8.95 0.62
CA LEU A 336 -16.20 7.72 1.01
C LEU A 336 -17.03 6.44 0.76
N PRO A 337 -18.31 6.31 1.15
CA PRO A 337 -19.08 5.09 0.90
C PRO A 337 -19.23 4.77 -0.59
N LYS A 338 -19.45 5.81 -1.41
CA LYS A 338 -19.53 5.67 -2.87
C LYS A 338 -18.19 5.25 -3.46
N VAL A 339 -17.09 5.87 -3.01
CA VAL A 339 -15.73 5.57 -3.49
C VAL A 339 -15.34 4.13 -3.15
N LEU A 340 -15.65 3.65 -1.94
CA LEU A 340 -15.41 2.26 -1.54
C LEU A 340 -16.20 1.29 -2.43
N LYS A 341 -17.47 1.60 -2.71
CA LYS A 341 -18.28 0.80 -3.62
C LYS A 341 -17.72 0.79 -5.04
N ASP A 342 -17.35 1.94 -5.58
CA ASP A 342 -16.78 2.05 -6.93
C ASP A 342 -15.42 1.34 -7.02
N LEU A 343 -14.65 1.32 -5.93
CA LEU A 343 -13.38 0.58 -5.84
C LEU A 343 -13.61 -0.94 -5.83
N ASP A 344 -14.57 -1.41 -5.03
CA ASP A 344 -14.94 -2.84 -4.97
C ASP A 344 -15.53 -3.34 -6.31
N ASP A 345 -16.29 -2.48 -7.00
CA ASP A 345 -16.83 -2.73 -8.34
C ASP A 345 -15.76 -2.62 -9.46
N GLY A 346 -14.51 -2.26 -9.14
CA GLY A 346 -13.41 -2.10 -10.10
C GLY A 346 -13.52 -0.88 -11.03
N LYS A 347 -14.32 0.12 -10.69
CA LYS A 347 -14.55 1.35 -11.48
C LYS A 347 -13.47 2.41 -11.26
N VAL A 348 -12.75 2.36 -10.15
CA VAL A 348 -11.65 3.27 -9.85
C VAL A 348 -10.44 2.92 -10.73
N ARG A 349 -9.93 3.90 -11.47
CA ARG A 349 -8.84 3.67 -12.45
C ARG A 349 -7.45 3.81 -11.86
N THR A 350 -7.29 4.71 -10.89
CA THR A 350 -6.01 5.03 -10.26
C THR A 350 -6.14 4.92 -8.74
N ARG A 351 -5.26 5.58 -7.96
CA ARG A 351 -5.45 5.68 -6.51
C ARG A 351 -6.37 6.85 -6.20
N MET A 352 -7.45 6.59 -5.46
CA MET A 352 -8.34 7.65 -4.98
C MET A 352 -7.82 8.24 -3.68
N VAL A 353 -7.83 9.57 -3.61
CA VAL A 353 -7.47 10.34 -2.40
C VAL A 353 -8.64 11.27 -2.05
N LEU A 354 -9.09 11.21 -0.81
CA LEU A 354 -10.16 12.04 -0.31
C LEU A 354 -9.62 13.24 0.47
N LEU A 355 -10.23 14.39 0.26
CA LEU A 355 -9.90 15.63 0.96
C LEU A 355 -10.90 15.89 2.08
N PRO A 356 -10.47 16.43 3.24
CA PRO A 356 -11.31 16.57 4.43
C PRO A 356 -12.23 17.81 4.38
N ASP A 357 -13.14 17.83 3.42
CA ASP A 357 -14.18 18.85 3.27
C ASP A 357 -15.46 18.48 4.02
N TRP A 358 -15.31 18.14 5.30
CA TRP A 358 -16.41 17.71 6.17
C TRP A 358 -17.56 18.72 6.16
N LYS A 359 -18.77 18.26 5.86
CA LYS A 359 -19.98 19.05 5.96
C LYS A 359 -20.48 19.04 7.41
N GLU A 360 -21.02 20.17 7.86
CA GLU A 360 -21.65 20.32 9.18
C GLU A 360 -22.90 19.45 9.33
#